data_1928aa8b641d9075a1e2125755fbc09c
#
_entry.id   1928aa8b641d9075a1e2125755fbc09c
#
_cell.length_a   1.000
_cell.length_b   1.000
_cell.length_c   1.000
_cell.angle_alpha   90.00
_cell.angle_beta   90.00
_cell.angle_gamma   90.00
#
_symmetry.space_group_name_H-M   'P 1'
#
loop_
_entity.id
_entity.type
_entity.pdbx_description
1 polymer ?
#
loop_
_entity_poly.entity_id
_entity_poly.type
_entity_poly.pdbx_seq_one_letter_code
_entity_poly.pdbx_strand_id
1 'polypeptide(L)'
;MSKDFKWTKVMKKLIVFVMALSIYSGTGIAFSSNVAKAATLNKELICSTTAYTSGTESKTASGRIVERNPNGISTVSVDPNVIPFGTYLYIEGYGYAVAADTGSAINGNELDLYFSSSSECYNWGTKTVKALVLGDSTNI
;
A
#
# COMPACT_ATOMS: atom_id res chain seq x y z
N MET A 1 -11.44 17.59 26.14
CA MET A 1 -11.62 16.33 26.91
C MET A 1 -11.54 15.18 25.92
N SER A 2 -10.34 14.64 25.78
CA SER A 2 -10.05 13.52 24.86
C SER A 2 -10.64 12.24 25.43
N LYS A 3 -11.54 11.60 24.70
CA LYS A 3 -11.98 10.25 24.98
C LYS A 3 -11.03 9.29 24.27
N ASP A 4 -9.87 9.06 24.86
CA ASP A 4 -8.98 7.99 24.44
C ASP A 4 -9.64 6.66 24.80
N PHE A 5 -10.32 6.11 23.81
CA PHE A 5 -11.13 4.93 23.97
C PHE A 5 -10.24 3.68 24.14
N LYS A 6 -10.39 2.99 25.27
CA LYS A 6 -9.63 1.79 25.69
C LYS A 6 -9.82 0.53 24.78
N TRP A 7 -9.92 0.71 23.48
CA TRP A 7 -10.14 -0.40 22.52
C TRP A 7 -8.90 -1.27 22.31
N THR A 8 -7.72 -0.73 22.52
CA THR A 8 -6.46 -1.44 22.28
C THR A 8 -6.25 -2.66 23.18
N LYS A 9 -6.76 -2.66 24.41
CA LYS A 9 -6.63 -3.81 25.32
C LYS A 9 -7.65 -4.92 25.05
N VAL A 10 -8.85 -4.58 24.59
CA VAL A 10 -9.91 -5.55 24.26
C VAL A 10 -9.57 -6.25 22.95
N MET A 11 -9.11 -5.52 21.94
CA MET A 11 -8.66 -6.09 20.66
C MET A 11 -7.46 -7.03 20.83
N LYS A 12 -6.47 -6.65 21.64
CA LYS A 12 -5.32 -7.53 21.94
C LYS A 12 -5.72 -8.80 22.67
N LYS A 13 -6.70 -8.75 23.58
CA LYS A 13 -7.22 -9.95 24.26
C LYS A 13 -8.03 -10.84 23.33
N LEU A 14 -8.79 -10.27 22.38
CA LEU A 14 -9.58 -11.05 21.41
C LEU A 14 -8.65 -11.82 20.44
N ILE A 15 -7.57 -11.19 19.97
CA ILE A 15 -6.58 -11.84 19.09
C ILE A 15 -5.86 -12.98 19.81
N VAL A 16 -5.49 -12.80 21.09
CA VAL A 16 -4.85 -13.86 21.89
C VAL A 16 -5.82 -15.01 22.20
N PHE A 17 -7.12 -14.72 22.37
CA PHE A 17 -8.12 -15.76 22.65
C PHE A 17 -8.44 -16.62 21.42
N VAL A 18 -8.42 -16.04 20.22
CA VAL A 18 -8.59 -16.80 18.96
C VAL A 18 -7.37 -17.68 18.67
N MET A 19 -6.16 -17.27 19.06
CA MET A 19 -4.97 -18.12 18.93
C MET A 19 -4.93 -19.31 19.92
N ALA A 20 -5.58 -19.20 21.07
CA ALA A 20 -5.56 -20.27 22.08
C ALA A 20 -6.57 -21.41 21.80
N LEU A 21 -7.58 -21.20 20.93
CA LEU A 21 -8.62 -22.20 20.63
C LEU A 21 -8.27 -23.14 19.48
N SER A 22 -7.16 -22.90 18.75
CA SER A 22 -6.78 -23.67 17.56
C SER A 22 -5.88 -24.89 17.85
N ILE A 23 -5.59 -25.22 19.11
CA ILE A 23 -4.67 -26.33 19.48
C ILE A 23 -5.41 -27.66 19.72
N TYR A 24 -6.74 -27.72 19.61
CA TYR A 24 -7.48 -28.91 20.06
C TYR A 24 -8.37 -29.61 19.02
N SER A 25 -8.09 -29.52 17.74
CA SER A 25 -8.69 -30.44 16.76
C SER A 25 -7.72 -30.69 15.59
N GLY A 26 -7.23 -31.94 15.52
CA GLY A 26 -6.30 -32.44 14.52
C GLY A 26 -6.91 -32.61 13.13
N THR A 27 -7.41 -31.52 12.55
CA THR A 27 -7.72 -31.41 11.13
C THR A 27 -6.91 -30.25 10.59
N GLY A 28 -5.90 -30.55 9.78
CA GLY A 28 -5.02 -29.58 9.13
C GLY A 28 -5.78 -28.67 8.20
N ILE A 29 -6.42 -27.65 8.75
CA ILE A 29 -7.06 -26.58 8.01
C ILE A 29 -5.99 -25.51 7.78
N ALA A 30 -5.76 -25.19 6.52
CA ALA A 30 -4.81 -24.19 6.05
C ALA A 30 -5.13 -22.78 6.58
N PHE A 31 -4.85 -22.51 7.86
CA PHE A 31 -4.90 -21.17 8.44
C PHE A 31 -3.68 -20.30 8.08
N SER A 32 -2.69 -20.89 7.38
CA SER A 32 -1.41 -20.26 7.12
C SER A 32 -1.50 -19.07 6.13
N SER A 33 -2.38 -19.15 5.13
CA SER A 33 -2.45 -18.11 4.09
C SER A 33 -3.15 -16.82 4.55
N ASN A 34 -4.19 -16.95 5.36
CA ASN A 34 -4.96 -15.79 5.81
C ASN A 34 -4.25 -14.99 6.90
N VAL A 35 -3.44 -15.64 7.74
CA VAL A 35 -2.66 -14.96 8.77
C VAL A 35 -1.48 -14.20 8.15
N ALA A 36 -0.81 -14.79 7.15
CA ALA A 36 0.26 -14.12 6.41
C ALA A 36 -0.28 -12.91 5.62
N LYS A 37 -1.48 -13.05 5.02
CA LYS A 37 -2.16 -11.97 4.29
C LYS A 37 -2.59 -10.83 5.22
N ALA A 38 -3.15 -11.14 6.40
CA ALA A 38 -3.51 -10.14 7.40
C ALA A 38 -2.28 -9.42 7.99
N ALA A 39 -1.13 -10.07 8.06
CA ALA A 39 0.12 -9.47 8.51
C ALA A 39 0.71 -8.47 7.50
N THR A 40 0.29 -8.53 6.23
CA THR A 40 0.73 -7.60 5.18
C THR A 40 -0.13 -6.33 5.17
N LEU A 41 -1.35 -6.38 5.69
CA LEU A 41 -2.23 -5.21 5.83
C LEU A 41 -1.69 -4.27 6.91
N ASN A 42 -1.75 -2.96 6.63
CA ASN A 42 -1.23 -1.90 7.50
C ASN A 42 0.29 -1.97 7.76
N LYS A 43 1.04 -2.63 6.88
CA LYS A 43 2.50 -2.60 6.93
C LYS A 43 2.99 -1.21 6.53
N GLU A 44 3.76 -0.55 7.40
CA GLU A 44 4.45 0.70 7.10
C GLU A 44 5.77 0.39 6.37
N LEU A 45 6.00 1.08 5.27
CA LEU A 45 7.23 1.06 4.50
C LEU A 45 7.85 2.46 4.52
N ILE A 46 9.15 2.53 4.64
CA ILE A 46 9.92 3.75 4.38
C ILE A 46 10.38 3.68 2.92
N CYS A 47 9.90 4.60 2.10
CA CYS A 47 10.10 4.58 0.66
C CYS A 47 10.87 5.80 0.18
N SER A 48 11.85 5.58 -0.70
CA SER A 48 12.41 6.65 -1.53
C SER A 48 11.44 6.95 -2.66
N THR A 49 11.13 8.22 -2.87
CA THR A 49 10.15 8.61 -3.90
C THR A 49 10.73 9.58 -4.89
N THR A 50 10.40 9.38 -6.15
CA THR A 50 10.59 10.31 -7.27
C THR A 50 9.24 10.70 -7.84
N ALA A 51 9.24 11.57 -8.84
CA ALA A 51 8.02 12.06 -9.46
C ALA A 51 8.19 12.10 -10.98
N TYR A 52 7.16 11.66 -11.70
CA TYR A 52 7.13 11.71 -13.15
C TYR A 52 5.79 12.23 -13.67
N THR A 53 5.78 12.65 -14.92
CA THR A 53 4.57 12.98 -15.67
C THR A 53 4.63 12.35 -17.05
N SER A 54 3.46 12.05 -17.61
CA SER A 54 3.30 11.50 -18.97
C SER A 54 2.00 12.00 -19.58
N GLY A 55 1.69 11.62 -20.82
CA GLY A 55 0.39 11.90 -21.41
C GLY A 55 -0.76 11.26 -20.61
N THR A 56 -1.88 11.95 -20.50
CA THR A 56 -3.05 11.54 -19.71
C THR A 56 -3.70 10.22 -20.16
N GLU A 57 -3.44 9.81 -21.40
CA GLU A 57 -3.91 8.53 -21.97
C GLU A 57 -2.87 7.40 -21.85
N SER A 58 -1.73 7.67 -21.19
CA SER A 58 -0.68 6.66 -21.03
C SER A 58 -1.17 5.49 -20.19
N LYS A 59 -0.81 4.27 -20.62
CA LYS A 59 -1.13 3.04 -19.87
C LYS A 59 0.06 2.61 -19.03
N THR A 60 -0.24 2.19 -17.83
CA THR A 60 0.68 1.56 -16.91
C THR A 60 0.97 0.11 -17.30
N ALA A 61 1.98 -0.51 -16.71
CA ALA A 61 2.33 -1.92 -16.91
C ALA A 61 1.17 -2.86 -16.53
N SER A 62 0.31 -2.50 -15.58
CA SER A 62 -0.89 -3.26 -15.23
C SER A 62 -2.08 -3.03 -16.16
N GLY A 63 -1.93 -2.16 -17.18
CA GLY A 63 -2.98 -1.84 -18.16
C GLY A 63 -3.96 -0.73 -17.74
N ARG A 64 -3.78 -0.13 -16.57
CA ARG A 64 -4.58 1.04 -16.14
C ARG A 64 -4.12 2.31 -16.88
N ILE A 65 -5.01 3.28 -16.99
CA ILE A 65 -4.60 4.64 -17.39
C ILE A 65 -3.89 5.29 -16.21
N VAL A 66 -2.82 6.04 -16.48
CA VAL A 66 -2.16 6.84 -15.43
C VAL A 66 -3.13 7.89 -14.88
N GLU A 67 -3.16 8.04 -13.56
CA GLU A 67 -4.09 8.95 -12.90
C GLU A 67 -3.44 9.65 -11.72
N ARG A 68 -3.65 10.98 -11.65
CA ARG A 68 -3.41 11.77 -10.45
C ARG A 68 -4.74 12.26 -9.91
N ASN A 69 -5.14 11.73 -8.75
CA ASN A 69 -6.40 12.09 -8.08
C ASN A 69 -6.13 12.41 -6.60
N PRO A 70 -5.91 13.68 -6.25
CA PRO A 70 -5.64 14.08 -4.87
C PRO A 70 -6.77 13.76 -3.88
N ASN A 71 -8.01 13.65 -4.38
CA ASN A 71 -9.19 13.36 -3.58
C ASN A 71 -9.66 11.90 -3.69
N GLY A 72 -8.93 11.08 -4.41
CA GLY A 72 -9.25 9.68 -4.66
C GLY A 72 -7.99 8.83 -4.73
N ILE A 73 -7.92 7.93 -5.71
CA ILE A 73 -6.82 6.98 -5.87
C ILE A 73 -6.00 7.35 -7.10
N SER A 74 -4.73 7.65 -6.90
CA SER A 74 -3.75 7.87 -7.96
C SER A 74 -3.09 6.56 -8.38
N THR A 75 -2.38 6.54 -9.51
CA THR A 75 -1.49 5.44 -9.89
C THR A 75 -0.06 5.72 -9.44
N VAL A 76 0.68 4.68 -9.09
CA VAL A 76 2.10 4.76 -8.70
C VAL A 76 2.88 3.61 -9.30
N SER A 77 4.14 3.88 -9.66
CA SER A 77 5.10 2.86 -10.09
C SER A 77 5.85 2.28 -8.89
N VAL A 78 6.04 0.98 -8.90
CA VAL A 78 6.60 0.19 -7.79
C VAL A 78 7.54 -0.89 -8.31
N ASP A 79 8.30 -1.52 -7.41
CA ASP A 79 8.88 -2.85 -7.65
C ASP A 79 7.80 -3.91 -7.37
N PRO A 80 7.30 -4.63 -8.39
CA PRO A 80 6.22 -5.59 -8.21
C PRO A 80 6.62 -6.84 -7.39
N ASN A 81 7.92 -7.06 -7.16
CA ASN A 81 8.41 -8.11 -6.28
C ASN A 81 8.26 -7.73 -4.80
N VAL A 82 8.15 -6.44 -4.49
CA VAL A 82 8.00 -5.91 -3.13
C VAL A 82 6.56 -5.47 -2.86
N ILE A 83 5.95 -4.78 -3.83
CA ILE A 83 4.58 -4.28 -3.78
C ILE A 83 3.85 -4.77 -5.03
N PRO A 84 3.09 -5.87 -4.97
CA PRO A 84 2.38 -6.42 -6.12
C PRO A 84 1.41 -5.42 -6.75
N PHE A 85 1.22 -5.50 -8.07
CA PHE A 85 0.20 -4.69 -8.75
C PHE A 85 -1.19 -4.93 -8.16
N GLY A 86 -1.99 -3.87 -8.08
CA GLY A 86 -3.30 -3.87 -7.44
C GLY A 86 -3.26 -3.59 -5.92
N THR A 87 -2.06 -3.50 -5.33
CA THR A 87 -1.92 -3.11 -3.92
C THR A 87 -2.28 -1.64 -3.74
N TYR A 88 -3.13 -1.34 -2.77
CA TYR A 88 -3.47 0.02 -2.38
C TYR A 88 -2.52 0.50 -1.30
N LEU A 89 -2.12 1.76 -1.42
CA LEU A 89 -1.18 2.44 -0.54
C LEU A 89 -1.76 3.78 -0.09
N TYR A 90 -1.43 4.18 1.14
CA TYR A 90 -1.47 5.58 1.51
C TYR A 90 -0.03 6.08 1.60
N ILE A 91 0.31 7.10 0.83
CA ILE A 91 1.67 7.66 0.73
C ILE A 91 1.65 9.05 1.35
N GLU A 92 2.49 9.26 2.36
CA GLU A 92 2.57 10.53 3.09
C GLU A 92 2.87 11.70 2.15
N GLY A 93 2.03 12.74 2.21
CA GLY A 93 2.12 13.92 1.36
C GLY A 93 1.63 13.76 -0.07
N TYR A 94 1.33 12.54 -0.53
CA TYR A 94 0.80 12.24 -1.87
C TYR A 94 -0.67 11.83 -1.83
N GLY A 95 -1.07 11.01 -0.87
CA GLY A 95 -2.41 10.49 -0.70
C GLY A 95 -2.56 9.01 -1.07
N TYR A 96 -3.79 8.61 -1.38
CA TYR A 96 -4.09 7.23 -1.76
C TYR A 96 -3.62 6.93 -3.18
N ALA A 97 -3.05 5.73 -3.35
CA ALA A 97 -2.55 5.27 -4.62
C ALA A 97 -2.75 3.76 -4.80
N VAL A 98 -2.76 3.31 -6.04
CA VAL A 98 -2.72 1.90 -6.41
C VAL A 98 -1.41 1.61 -7.15
N ALA A 99 -0.72 0.55 -6.75
CA ALA A 99 0.44 0.03 -7.44
C ALA A 99 0.02 -0.47 -8.83
N ALA A 100 0.39 0.25 -9.89
CA ALA A 100 -0.13 -0.01 -11.22
C ALA A 100 0.96 -0.05 -12.30
N ASP A 101 2.13 0.52 -12.02
CA ASP A 101 3.21 0.64 -12.99
C ASP A 101 4.54 0.20 -12.39
N THR A 102 5.53 0.05 -13.25
CA THR A 102 6.91 -0.28 -12.87
C THR A 102 7.89 0.34 -13.85
N GLY A 103 9.17 0.32 -13.49
CA GLY A 103 10.27 0.74 -14.34
C GLY A 103 11.57 0.06 -13.91
N SER A 104 12.53 -0.06 -14.82
CA SER A 104 13.81 -0.73 -14.57
C SER A 104 14.67 -0.06 -13.48
N ALA A 105 14.39 1.20 -13.17
CA ALA A 105 15.06 1.97 -12.12
C ALA A 105 14.33 1.91 -10.78
N ILE A 106 13.17 1.27 -10.68
CA ILE A 106 12.34 1.23 -9.48
C ILE A 106 12.54 -0.13 -8.81
N ASN A 107 13.27 -0.15 -7.71
CA ASN A 107 13.68 -1.38 -7.04
C ASN A 107 13.43 -1.29 -5.52
N GLY A 108 13.00 -2.39 -4.92
CA GLY A 108 12.79 -2.46 -3.48
C GLY A 108 11.68 -1.51 -3.01
N ASN A 109 12.00 -0.66 -2.03
CA ASN A 109 11.08 0.33 -1.47
C ASN A 109 11.17 1.69 -2.21
N GLU A 110 11.39 1.67 -3.51
CA GLU A 110 11.32 2.87 -4.35
C GLU A 110 9.93 3.01 -4.96
N LEU A 111 9.42 4.23 -5.01
CA LEU A 111 8.16 4.58 -5.63
C LEU A 111 8.38 5.73 -6.61
N ASP A 112 7.78 5.65 -7.80
CA ASP A 112 7.74 6.78 -8.72
C ASP A 112 6.30 7.25 -8.89
N LEU A 113 6.06 8.49 -8.46
CA LEU A 113 4.73 9.05 -8.26
C LEU A 113 4.31 9.82 -9.50
N TYR A 114 3.16 9.47 -10.05
CA TYR A 114 2.60 10.18 -11.19
C TYR A 114 2.01 11.53 -10.77
N PHE A 115 2.36 12.58 -11.50
CA PHE A 115 1.79 13.92 -11.39
C PHE A 115 1.27 14.40 -12.73
N SER A 116 0.27 15.29 -12.70
CA SER A 116 -0.38 15.80 -13.90
C SER A 116 0.47 16.82 -14.67
N SER A 117 1.51 17.36 -14.04
CA SER A 117 2.37 18.39 -14.63
C SER A 117 3.82 18.30 -14.18
N SER A 118 4.73 18.80 -15.01
CA SER A 118 6.15 18.91 -14.67
C SER A 118 6.38 19.83 -13.46
N SER A 119 5.57 20.88 -13.29
CA SER A 119 5.66 21.77 -12.12
C SER A 119 5.40 21.02 -10.82
N GLU A 120 4.41 20.14 -10.79
CA GLU A 120 4.13 19.31 -9.61
C GLU A 120 5.27 18.32 -9.35
N CYS A 121 5.85 17.72 -10.40
CA CYS A 121 7.03 16.86 -10.27
C CYS A 121 8.22 17.62 -9.65
N TYR A 122 8.52 18.83 -10.12
CA TYR A 122 9.58 19.65 -9.53
C TYR A 122 9.31 20.02 -8.08
N ASN A 123 8.07 20.34 -7.75
CA ASN A 123 7.67 20.67 -6.38
C ASN A 123 7.77 19.47 -5.44
N TRP A 124 7.48 18.27 -5.94
CA TRP A 124 7.66 17.03 -5.17
C TRP A 124 9.14 16.74 -4.97
N GLY A 125 9.92 16.73 -6.03
CA GLY A 125 11.33 16.39 -6.06
C GLY A 125 11.59 14.92 -5.75
N THR A 126 12.70 14.67 -5.04
CA THR A 126 13.06 13.34 -4.51
C THR A 126 13.10 13.41 -3.00
N LYS A 127 12.41 12.51 -2.32
CA LYS A 127 12.38 12.47 -0.85
C LYS A 127 11.98 11.11 -0.32
N THR A 128 12.32 10.88 0.93
CA THR A 128 11.90 9.69 1.67
C THR A 128 10.59 9.99 2.41
N VAL A 129 9.61 9.12 2.25
CA VAL A 129 8.31 9.23 2.91
C VAL A 129 7.85 7.88 3.47
N LYS A 130 6.84 7.92 4.32
CA LYS A 130 6.14 6.72 4.77
C LYS A 130 5.06 6.34 3.78
N ALA A 131 4.95 5.04 3.50
CA ALA A 131 3.86 4.45 2.76
C ALA A 131 3.22 3.34 3.59
N LEU A 132 1.91 3.37 3.73
CA LEU A 132 1.14 2.36 4.44
C LEU A 132 0.48 1.42 3.41
N VAL A 133 0.74 0.14 3.50
CA VAL A 133 0.09 -0.90 2.68
C VAL A 133 -1.31 -1.15 3.23
N LEU A 134 -2.34 -0.89 2.44
CA LEU A 134 -3.75 -1.00 2.84
C LEU A 134 -4.39 -2.32 2.42
N GLY A 135 -3.81 -3.02 1.44
CA GLY A 135 -4.32 -4.27 0.91
C GLY A 135 -4.37 -4.28 -0.61
N ASP A 136 -4.92 -5.33 -1.17
CA ASP A 136 -5.17 -5.48 -2.60
C ASP A 136 -6.67 -5.43 -2.92
N SER A 137 -7.01 -5.37 -4.21
CA SER A 137 -8.39 -5.29 -4.70
C SER A 137 -9.28 -6.49 -4.32
N THR A 138 -8.73 -7.53 -3.70
CA THR A 138 -9.50 -8.69 -3.21
C THR A 138 -9.92 -8.56 -1.76
N ASN A 139 -9.50 -7.50 -1.07
CA ASN A 139 -9.73 -7.27 0.36
C ASN A 139 -10.45 -5.96 0.69
N ILE A 140 -10.97 -5.26 -0.32
CA ILE A 140 -11.73 -4.01 -0.17
C ILE A 140 -13.17 -4.23 -0.59
#